data_9ad14b451a4d40c28156ae60ef7e59bb
#
_entry.id   9ad14b451a4d40c28156ae60ef7e59bb
#
_cell.length_a   1.000
_cell.length_b   1.000
_cell.length_c   1.000
_cell.angle_alpha   90.00
_cell.angle_beta   90.00
_cell.angle_gamma   90.00
#
_symmetry.space_group_name_H-M   'P 1'
#
loop_
_entity.id
_entity.type
_entity.pdbx_description
1 polymer ?
#
loop_
_entity_poly.entity_id
_entity_poly.type
_entity_poly.pdbx_seq_one_letter_code
_entity_poly.pdbx_strand_id
1 'polypeptide(L)'
;MRRVAEGGVPLAWLAQAEWRNRAGGERFQAGPGRPPRSLKQQYQAAGIPAWQRDGPLLYSGRQLVFVPGLGLDARVIGLPGQALVSLDWQPGAGT
;
A
#
# COMPACT_ATOMS: atom_id res chain seq x y z
N MET A 1 2.78 -4.86 11.61
CA MET A 1 1.93 -3.69 11.83
C MET A 1 2.36 -3.01 13.11
N ARG A 2 2.57 -1.71 13.08
CA ARG A 2 3.12 -0.96 14.22
C ARG A 2 2.46 0.42 14.31
N ARG A 3 2.18 0.88 15.55
CA ARG A 3 1.66 2.22 15.78
C ARG A 3 2.73 3.26 15.46
N VAL A 4 2.35 4.32 14.76
CA VAL A 4 3.25 5.40 14.38
C VAL A 4 2.57 6.75 14.59
N ALA A 5 3.38 7.81 14.74
CA ALA A 5 2.87 9.16 14.94
C ALA A 5 2.50 9.85 13.63
N GLU A 6 3.17 9.47 12.54
CA GLU A 6 2.94 10.03 11.21
C GLU A 6 3.38 9.04 10.14
N GLY A 7 2.95 9.26 8.92
CA GLY A 7 3.34 8.40 7.79
C GLY A 7 2.65 7.05 7.77
N GLY A 8 1.62 6.86 8.57
CA GLY A 8 0.87 5.60 8.63
C GLY A 8 -0.55 5.75 8.12
N VAL A 9 -1.28 4.63 8.11
CA VAL A 9 -2.68 4.59 7.73
C VAL A 9 -3.56 4.64 8.98
N PRO A 10 -4.66 5.42 8.96
CA PRO A 10 -5.61 5.42 10.07
C PRO A 10 -6.19 4.03 10.31
N LEU A 11 -6.32 3.65 11.58
CA LEU A 11 -6.90 2.36 11.95
C LEU A 11 -8.27 2.12 11.33
N ALA A 12 -9.04 3.19 11.12
CA ALA A 12 -10.36 3.07 10.52
C ALA A 12 -10.34 2.43 9.13
N TRP A 13 -9.29 2.67 8.33
CA TRP A 13 -9.14 2.03 7.03
C TRP A 13 -8.96 0.52 7.17
N LEU A 14 -8.28 0.08 8.22
CA LEU A 14 -7.95 -1.33 8.41
C LEU A 14 -9.12 -2.14 8.95
N ALA A 15 -10.13 -1.51 9.53
CA ALA A 15 -11.30 -2.19 10.07
C ALA A 15 -12.07 -2.97 8.99
N GLN A 16 -12.02 -2.51 7.74
CA GLN A 16 -12.70 -3.15 6.62
C GLN A 16 -11.72 -3.58 5.54
N ALA A 17 -10.43 -3.68 5.87
CA ALA A 17 -9.42 -4.02 4.90
C ALA A 17 -9.46 -5.50 4.56
N GLU A 18 -9.21 -5.80 3.28
CA GLU A 18 -9.12 -7.18 2.81
C GLU A 18 -8.04 -7.30 1.73
N TRP A 19 -7.43 -8.47 1.66
CA TRP A 19 -6.46 -8.78 0.63
C TRP A 19 -7.18 -9.23 -0.63
N ARG A 20 -6.74 -8.70 -1.78
CA ARG A 20 -7.29 -9.05 -3.08
C ARG A 20 -6.16 -9.32 -4.07
N ASN A 21 -6.37 -10.24 -4.98
CA ASN A 21 -5.44 -10.49 -6.06
C ASN A 21 -5.48 -9.34 -7.07
N ARG A 22 -4.34 -9.12 -7.74
CA ARG A 22 -4.29 -8.13 -8.82
C ARG A 22 -5.23 -8.56 -9.95
N ALA A 23 -6.04 -7.62 -10.40
CA ALA A 23 -6.96 -7.83 -11.51
C ALA A 23 -6.54 -7.10 -12.79
N GLY A 24 -5.57 -6.18 -12.66
CA GLY A 24 -5.19 -5.27 -13.73
C GLY A 24 -5.91 -3.93 -13.60
N GLY A 25 -5.28 -2.87 -14.04
CA GLY A 25 -5.87 -1.53 -13.98
C GLY A 25 -5.78 -0.83 -12.64
N GLU A 26 -5.21 -1.46 -11.62
CA GLU A 26 -5.00 -0.80 -10.33
C GLU A 26 -4.07 0.39 -10.49
N ARG A 27 -4.35 1.45 -9.74
CA ARG A 27 -3.51 2.64 -9.70
C ARG A 27 -3.04 2.92 -8.27
N PHE A 28 -1.81 3.37 -8.16
CA PHE A 28 -1.15 3.62 -6.89
C PHE A 28 -0.56 5.03 -6.88
N GLN A 29 -0.80 5.77 -5.81
CA GLN A 29 -0.21 7.09 -5.63
C GLN A 29 0.99 6.98 -4.69
N ALA A 30 2.18 7.21 -5.24
CA ALA A 30 3.43 7.00 -4.51
C ALA A 30 3.73 8.10 -3.50
N GLY A 31 3.15 9.27 -3.63
CA GLY A 31 3.37 10.37 -2.71
C GLY A 31 2.35 11.47 -2.85
N PRO A 32 2.23 12.34 -1.83
CA PRO A 32 1.31 13.48 -1.90
C PRO A 32 1.62 14.36 -3.10
N GLY A 33 0.57 14.80 -3.79
CA GLY A 33 0.72 15.66 -4.95
C GLY A 33 1.17 14.96 -6.22
N ARG A 34 1.49 13.68 -6.17
CA ARG A 34 1.86 12.90 -7.36
C ARG A 34 0.60 12.28 -7.96
N PRO A 35 0.49 12.20 -9.31
CA PRO A 35 -0.65 11.54 -9.92
C PRO A 35 -0.59 10.04 -9.68
N PRO A 36 -1.73 9.37 -9.46
CA PRO A 36 -1.75 7.92 -9.44
C PRO A 36 -1.33 7.34 -10.79
N ARG A 37 -0.55 6.28 -10.74
CA ARG A 37 -0.08 5.59 -11.95
C ARG A 37 -0.34 4.10 -11.82
N SER A 38 -0.29 3.39 -12.97
CA SER A 38 -0.46 1.94 -12.95
C SER A 38 0.59 1.27 -12.06
N LEU A 39 0.26 0.10 -11.52
CA LEU A 39 1.22 -0.65 -10.71
C LEU A 39 2.47 -1.00 -11.51
N LYS A 40 2.32 -1.32 -12.80
CA LYS A 40 3.46 -1.63 -13.66
C LYS A 40 4.44 -0.45 -13.70
N GLN A 41 3.93 0.76 -13.89
CA GLN A 41 4.78 1.96 -13.92
C GLN A 41 5.44 2.21 -12.56
N GLN A 42 4.70 2.00 -11.47
CA GLN A 42 5.24 2.21 -10.12
C GLN A 42 6.33 1.18 -9.80
N TYR A 43 6.13 -0.08 -10.15
CA TYR A 43 7.15 -1.11 -9.95
C TYR A 43 8.40 -0.81 -10.75
N GLN A 44 8.26 -0.35 -12.00
CA GLN A 44 9.39 0.01 -12.83
C GLN A 44 10.16 1.19 -12.23
N ALA A 45 9.45 2.22 -11.78
CA ALA A 45 10.06 3.38 -11.17
C ALA A 45 10.79 3.04 -9.88
N ALA A 46 10.30 2.06 -9.12
CA ALA A 46 10.91 1.63 -7.88
C ALA A 46 12.01 0.57 -8.07
N GLY A 47 12.24 0.13 -9.32
CA GLY A 47 13.25 -0.88 -9.61
C GLY A 47 12.91 -2.27 -9.13
N ILE A 48 11.63 -2.59 -8.95
CA ILE A 48 11.19 -3.89 -8.44
C ILE A 48 11.08 -4.88 -9.60
N PRO A 49 11.86 -5.98 -9.56
CA PRO A 49 11.82 -6.96 -10.65
C PRO A 49 10.49 -7.73 -10.68
N ALA A 50 10.18 -8.28 -11.86
CA ALA A 50 8.89 -8.91 -12.10
C ALA A 50 8.57 -10.01 -11.08
N TRP A 51 9.54 -10.82 -10.67
CA TRP A 51 9.32 -11.92 -9.74
C TRP A 51 9.04 -11.46 -8.30
N GLN A 52 9.21 -10.17 -7.99
CA GLN A 52 8.88 -9.62 -6.68
C GLN A 52 7.57 -8.84 -6.70
N ARG A 53 6.84 -8.85 -7.82
CA ARG A 53 5.59 -8.11 -7.96
C ARG A 53 4.36 -8.96 -7.67
N ASP A 54 4.57 -10.20 -7.23
CA ASP A 54 3.51 -11.09 -6.84
C ASP A 54 3.14 -10.83 -5.40
N GLY A 55 1.90 -10.87 -5.12
CA GLY A 55 1.39 -10.67 -3.78
C GLY A 55 0.05 -9.98 -3.83
N PRO A 56 -0.77 -10.21 -2.81
CA PRO A 56 -2.08 -9.60 -2.76
C PRO A 56 -1.96 -8.11 -2.47
N LEU A 57 -2.97 -7.36 -2.91
CA LEU A 57 -3.11 -5.95 -2.63
C LEU A 57 -4.07 -5.77 -1.47
N LEU A 58 -3.79 -4.84 -0.58
CA LEU A 58 -4.69 -4.55 0.54
C LEU A 58 -5.65 -3.44 0.14
N TYR A 59 -6.94 -3.72 0.22
CA TYR A 59 -8.01 -2.77 -0.09
C TYR A 59 -8.88 -2.51 1.14
N SER A 60 -9.40 -1.30 1.23
CA SER A 60 -10.49 -0.97 2.14
C SER A 60 -11.65 -0.47 1.29
N GLY A 61 -12.67 -1.30 1.11
CA GLY A 61 -13.71 -1.02 0.14
C GLY A 61 -13.14 -0.96 -1.27
N ARG A 62 -13.26 0.19 -1.92
CA ARG A 62 -12.72 0.43 -3.27
C ARG A 62 -11.36 1.11 -3.27
N GLN A 63 -10.86 1.48 -2.09
CA GLN A 63 -9.60 2.21 -1.98
C GLN A 63 -8.43 1.26 -1.79
N LEU A 64 -7.45 1.36 -2.66
CA LEU A 64 -6.19 0.67 -2.50
C LEU A 64 -5.43 1.28 -1.32
N VAL A 65 -5.01 0.44 -0.39
CA VAL A 65 -4.35 0.88 0.85
C VAL A 65 -2.85 0.60 0.81
N PHE A 66 -2.48 -0.62 0.45
CA PHE A 66 -1.09 -1.06 0.56
C PHE A 66 -0.74 -2.01 -0.58
N VAL A 67 0.46 -1.82 -1.14
CA VAL A 67 1.01 -2.70 -2.17
C VAL A 67 2.34 -3.24 -1.66
N PRO A 68 2.50 -4.56 -1.55
CA PRO A 68 3.78 -5.15 -1.16
C PRO A 68 4.90 -4.68 -2.08
N GLY A 69 5.99 -4.20 -1.49
CA GLY A 69 7.12 -3.66 -2.22
C GLY A 69 7.03 -2.17 -2.52
N LEU A 70 5.84 -1.60 -2.58
CA LEU A 70 5.65 -0.16 -2.81
C LEU A 70 5.24 0.60 -1.54
N GLY A 71 4.54 -0.06 -0.63
CA GLY A 71 4.12 0.55 0.62
C GLY A 71 2.69 1.06 0.60
N LEU A 72 2.41 2.05 1.44
CA LEU A 72 1.08 2.64 1.55
C LEU A 72 0.78 3.59 0.38
N ASP A 73 -0.45 3.53 -0.11
CA ASP A 73 -0.92 4.52 -1.08
C ASP A 73 -1.05 5.87 -0.38
N ALA A 74 -0.55 6.92 -1.00
CA ALA A 74 -0.54 8.24 -0.39
C ALA A 74 -1.94 8.77 -0.05
N ARG A 75 -2.96 8.28 -0.75
CA ARG A 75 -4.35 8.70 -0.52
C ARG A 75 -4.91 8.23 0.81
N VAL A 76 -4.31 7.22 1.44
CA VAL A 76 -4.77 6.71 2.75
C VAL A 76 -3.87 7.12 3.89
N ILE A 77 -2.76 7.80 3.64
CA ILE A 77 -1.89 8.25 4.71
C ILE A 77 -2.62 9.30 5.54
N GLY A 78 -2.71 9.05 6.84
CA GLY A 78 -3.44 9.92 7.74
C GLY A 78 -2.63 11.11 8.22
N LEU A 79 -3.31 12.02 8.91
CA LEU A 79 -2.69 13.21 9.47
C LEU A 79 -2.11 12.91 10.85
N PRO A 80 -1.04 13.62 11.28
CA PRO A 80 -0.54 13.51 12.65
C PRO A 80 -1.67 13.76 13.66
N GLY A 81 -1.66 13.01 14.74
CA GLY A 81 -2.71 13.09 15.75
C GLY A 81 -3.79 12.04 15.62
N GLN A 82 -3.93 11.41 14.44
CA GLN A 82 -4.82 10.26 14.27
C GLN A 82 -4.15 8.99 14.78
N ALA A 83 -4.96 7.96 15.05
CA ALA A 83 -4.44 6.64 15.39
C ALA A 83 -3.93 5.99 14.11
N LEU A 84 -2.64 6.03 13.89
CA LEU A 84 -1.99 5.56 12.68
C LEU A 84 -1.18 4.30 12.93
N VAL A 85 -1.07 3.45 11.89
CA VAL A 85 -0.21 2.26 11.92
C VAL A 85 0.61 2.19 10.64
N SER A 86 1.78 1.61 10.73
CA SER A 86 2.59 1.28 9.57
C SER A 86 2.39 -0.18 9.22
N LEU A 87 2.51 -0.50 7.93
CA LEU A 87 2.40 -1.86 7.41
C LEU A 87 3.72 -2.24 6.74
N ASP A 88 4.19 -3.44 7.03
CA ASP A 88 5.41 -3.97 6.45
C ASP A 88 5.09 -5.26 5.69
N TRP A 89 5.81 -5.47 4.61
CA TRP A 89 5.76 -6.71 3.84
C TRP A 89 7.17 -7.24 3.66
N GLN A 90 7.36 -8.50 4.02
CA GLN A 90 8.67 -9.15 3.86
C GLN A 90 8.48 -10.39 3.00
N PRO A 91 8.78 -10.31 1.70
CA PRO A 91 8.67 -11.48 0.82
C PRO A 91 9.52 -12.62 1.37
N GLY A 92 8.94 -13.82 1.40
CA GLY A 92 9.63 -14.98 1.94
C GLY A 92 9.65 -15.07 3.46
N ALA A 93 9.10 -14.12 4.18
CA ALA A 93 9.03 -14.17 5.64
C ALA A 93 8.20 -15.37 6.08
N GLY A 94 8.72 -16.15 6.99
CA GLY A 94 8.04 -17.32 7.52
C GLY A 94 8.17 -18.57 6.67
N THR A 95 8.91 -18.51 5.58
CA THR A 95 9.16 -19.68 4.74
C THR A 95 10.48 -20.32 5.10
#